data_61d7606f6ce523ab1e6f86c36d8309a8
#
_entry.id   61d7606f6ce523ab1e6f86c36d8309a8
#
_cell.length_a   1.000
_cell.length_b   1.000
_cell.length_c   1.000
_cell.angle_alpha   90.00
_cell.angle_beta   90.00
_cell.angle_gamma   90.00
#
_symmetry.space_group_name_H-M   'P 1'
#
loop_
_entity.id
_entity.type
_entity.pdbx_description
1 polymer ?
#
loop_
_entity_poly.entity_id
_entity_poly.type
_entity_poly.pdbx_seq_one_letter_code
_entity_poly.pdbx_strand_id
1 'polypeptide(L)'
;MANFKRFIFTIACVTAGSFCSAATIQVVFDNPIFMGSGSDNVNITFTNPNAAGTLTEYVAAGRFQGTGSNLQGVQAGIFVDGLNDLFMYCYDIYQSINHGQTVDYTVNFDGELARTRSFLGAVNAVMNGNMLSGDAGYDPYAWLHPKTGYQGAAIQLGIWESKYESSSDWDLGTGSFVASALEAETTTWWNSFKGRIGSSQALDDFAVITLDNPNYQDMITADPPINVPEPGTLALVAAALAGLVGARRKKA
;
A
#
# COMPACT_ATOMS: atom_id res chain seq x y z
N MET A 1 -27.73 66.53 13.39
CA MET A 1 -26.40 66.04 12.97
C MET A 1 -26.05 64.81 13.83
N ALA A 2 -26.19 63.61 13.31
CA ALA A 2 -25.93 62.39 14.05
C ALA A 2 -24.66 61.74 13.47
N ASN A 3 -23.62 61.66 14.29
CA ASN A 3 -22.33 61.08 13.95
C ASN A 3 -22.43 59.54 13.94
N PHE A 4 -22.34 58.93 12.75
CA PHE A 4 -22.29 57.48 12.55
C PHE A 4 -20.81 57.05 12.66
N LYS A 5 -20.40 56.51 13.82
CA LYS A 5 -19.08 55.89 13.99
C LYS A 5 -19.08 54.53 13.30
N ARG A 6 -18.36 54.43 12.16
CA ARG A 6 -18.07 53.16 11.47
C ARG A 6 -17.07 52.39 12.32
N PHE A 7 -17.51 51.26 12.87
CA PHE A 7 -16.62 50.25 13.44
C PHE A 7 -16.11 49.35 12.29
N ILE A 8 -14.83 49.48 11.98
CA ILE A 8 -14.13 48.56 11.05
C ILE A 8 -13.70 47.35 11.87
N PHE A 9 -14.32 46.21 11.65
CA PHE A 9 -13.90 44.94 12.22
C PHE A 9 -12.85 44.35 11.27
N THR A 10 -11.59 44.46 11.64
CA THR A 10 -10.49 43.78 10.92
C THR A 10 -10.46 42.34 11.37
N ILE A 11 -10.95 41.43 10.51
CA ILE A 11 -10.78 40.00 10.70
C ILE A 11 -9.35 39.66 10.28
N ALA A 12 -8.49 39.42 11.27
CA ALA A 12 -7.19 38.87 11.05
C ALA A 12 -7.37 37.35 10.71
N CYS A 13 -7.30 37.00 9.42
CA CYS A 13 -7.14 35.63 9.01
C CYS A 13 -5.74 35.15 9.43
N VAL A 14 -5.66 34.46 10.56
CA VAL A 14 -4.47 33.66 10.91
C VAL A 14 -4.48 32.43 10.01
N THR A 15 -3.74 32.48 8.92
CA THR A 15 -3.42 31.29 8.14
C THR A 15 -2.43 30.48 8.96
N ALA A 16 -2.94 29.55 9.77
CA ALA A 16 -2.12 28.47 10.31
C ALA A 16 -1.65 27.64 9.11
N GLY A 17 -0.44 27.87 8.65
CA GLY A 17 0.22 27.01 7.69
C GLY A 17 0.40 25.66 8.36
N SER A 18 -0.45 24.69 8.01
CA SER A 18 -0.22 23.29 8.34
C SER A 18 1.04 22.87 7.58
N PHE A 19 2.15 22.75 8.27
CA PHE A 19 3.31 22.03 7.74
C PHE A 19 2.86 20.58 7.60
N CYS A 20 2.56 20.15 6.38
CA CYS A 20 2.35 18.76 6.07
C CYS A 20 3.73 18.10 6.20
N SER A 21 4.02 17.55 7.37
CA SER A 21 5.16 16.67 7.54
C SER A 21 4.86 15.39 6.76
N ALA A 22 5.85 14.89 6.01
CA ALA A 22 5.70 13.60 5.35
C ALA A 22 5.39 12.54 6.40
N ALA A 23 4.46 11.66 6.07
CA ALA A 23 4.14 10.51 6.88
C ALA A 23 5.33 9.53 6.88
N THR A 24 5.82 9.11 8.04
CA THR A 24 6.99 8.22 8.11
C THR A 24 6.81 7.10 9.12
N ILE A 25 7.54 6.01 8.87
CA ILE A 25 7.66 4.86 9.76
C ILE A 25 9.09 4.32 9.70
N GLN A 26 9.61 3.86 10.84
CA GLN A 26 10.83 3.04 10.88
C GLN A 26 10.43 1.58 10.94
N VAL A 27 11.02 0.75 10.07
CA VAL A 27 10.80 -0.71 10.04
C VAL A 27 12.10 -1.41 10.38
N VAL A 28 12.03 -2.33 11.34
CA VAL A 28 13.07 -3.32 11.63
C VAL A 28 12.65 -4.64 11.01
N PHE A 29 13.34 -5.08 9.98
CA PHE A 29 13.03 -6.36 9.31
C PHE A 29 13.41 -7.54 10.19
N ASP A 30 12.64 -8.59 10.16
CA ASP A 30 12.87 -9.79 10.92
C ASP A 30 14.15 -10.55 10.47
N ASN A 31 14.62 -11.43 11.33
CA ASN A 31 15.70 -12.37 11.01
C ASN A 31 15.29 -13.80 11.42
N PRO A 32 14.91 -14.65 10.45
CA PRO A 32 14.92 -14.47 8.99
C PRO A 32 13.80 -13.53 8.49
N ILE A 33 14.08 -12.81 7.40
CA ILE A 33 13.20 -11.76 6.86
C ILE A 33 11.87 -12.29 6.29
N PHE A 34 11.80 -13.57 5.92
CA PHE A 34 10.58 -14.27 5.46
C PHE A 34 9.97 -15.14 6.56
N MET A 35 10.01 -14.66 7.81
CA MET A 35 9.51 -15.41 8.95
C MET A 35 8.04 -15.80 8.77
N GLY A 36 7.73 -17.03 9.16
CA GLY A 36 6.36 -17.58 9.17
C GLY A 36 5.87 -18.11 7.82
N SER A 37 6.18 -17.47 6.69
CA SER A 37 5.72 -17.93 5.36
C SER A 37 6.78 -18.67 4.56
N GLY A 38 8.05 -18.27 4.65
CA GLY A 38 9.14 -18.75 3.78
C GLY A 38 9.20 -17.98 2.45
N SER A 39 10.00 -18.51 1.52
CA SER A 39 10.23 -17.91 0.20
C SER A 39 10.52 -19.00 -0.85
N ASP A 40 10.49 -18.61 -2.11
CA ASP A 40 11.07 -19.38 -3.24
C ASP A 40 12.26 -18.61 -3.80
N ASN A 41 13.29 -19.31 -4.27
CA ASN A 41 14.45 -18.72 -4.92
C ASN A 41 14.27 -18.77 -6.44
N VAL A 42 14.25 -17.62 -7.07
CA VAL A 42 13.92 -17.47 -8.48
C VAL A 42 14.96 -16.63 -9.22
N ASN A 43 15.11 -16.87 -10.53
CA ASN A 43 15.82 -15.92 -11.39
C ASN A 43 14.83 -14.91 -11.92
N ILE A 44 15.17 -13.61 -11.78
CA ILE A 44 14.42 -12.52 -12.39
C ILE A 44 15.31 -11.80 -13.40
N THR A 45 14.70 -11.40 -14.52
CA THR A 45 15.35 -10.55 -15.54
C THR A 45 14.43 -9.37 -15.80
N PHE A 46 14.98 -8.17 -15.73
CA PHE A 46 14.21 -6.94 -15.83
C PHE A 46 15.04 -5.84 -16.51
N THR A 47 14.36 -4.81 -17.03
CA THR A 47 15.03 -3.65 -17.63
C THR A 47 15.75 -2.86 -16.56
N ASN A 48 17.04 -2.57 -16.77
CA ASN A 48 17.82 -1.75 -15.85
C ASN A 48 17.39 -0.27 -15.96
N PRO A 49 16.87 0.36 -14.89
CA PRO A 49 16.44 1.76 -14.95
C PRO A 49 17.62 2.74 -15.02
N ASN A 50 18.82 2.30 -14.60
CA ASN A 50 20.00 3.16 -14.45
C ASN A 50 21.02 3.01 -15.58
N ALA A 51 20.80 2.03 -16.49
CA ALA A 51 21.70 1.78 -17.62
C ALA A 51 20.93 1.12 -18.79
N ALA A 52 21.50 1.16 -19.99
CA ALA A 52 20.95 0.41 -21.11
C ALA A 52 21.09 -1.10 -20.89
N GLY A 53 20.03 -1.86 -21.21
CA GLY A 53 20.02 -3.32 -21.15
C GLY A 53 19.17 -3.88 -20.02
N THR A 54 19.33 -5.18 -19.79
CA THR A 54 18.62 -5.94 -18.76
C THR A 54 19.59 -6.42 -17.68
N LEU A 55 19.06 -6.58 -16.48
CA LEU A 55 19.73 -7.26 -15.36
C LEU A 55 19.08 -8.62 -15.14
N THR A 56 19.88 -9.60 -14.76
CA THR A 56 19.40 -10.91 -14.30
C THR A 56 19.97 -11.16 -12.91
N GLU A 57 19.08 -11.45 -11.96
CA GLU A 57 19.44 -11.68 -10.58
C GLU A 57 18.77 -12.95 -10.05
N TYR A 58 19.44 -13.62 -9.11
CA TYR A 58 18.89 -14.75 -8.36
C TYR A 58 18.48 -14.25 -6.98
N VAL A 59 17.18 -14.25 -6.71
CA VAL A 59 16.59 -13.60 -5.53
C VAL A 59 15.64 -14.54 -4.79
N ALA A 60 15.46 -14.32 -3.51
CA ALA A 60 14.38 -14.92 -2.74
C ALA A 60 13.12 -14.06 -2.89
N ALA A 61 12.05 -14.65 -3.41
CA ALA A 61 10.73 -14.05 -3.53
C ALA A 61 9.82 -14.55 -2.40
N GLY A 62 9.14 -13.64 -1.71
CA GLY A 62 8.26 -14.02 -0.60
C GLY A 62 7.68 -12.80 0.13
N ARG A 63 6.89 -13.07 1.16
CA ARG A 63 6.34 -12.05 2.04
C ARG A 63 7.35 -11.68 3.12
N PHE A 64 7.72 -10.43 3.17
CA PHE A 64 8.57 -9.87 4.22
C PHE A 64 7.77 -9.65 5.50
N GLN A 65 8.48 -9.71 6.62
CA GLN A 65 7.94 -9.38 7.93
C GLN A 65 8.92 -8.48 8.68
N GLY A 66 8.36 -7.59 9.51
CA GLY A 66 9.15 -6.70 10.35
C GLY A 66 8.31 -6.03 11.42
N THR A 67 8.97 -5.23 12.25
CA THR A 67 8.34 -4.45 13.31
C THR A 67 8.44 -2.96 12.97
N GLY A 68 7.30 -2.27 12.97
CA GLY A 68 7.19 -0.83 12.77
C GLY A 68 7.34 -0.05 14.07
N SER A 69 7.96 1.12 13.98
CA SER A 69 8.13 2.05 15.10
C SER A 69 8.30 3.49 14.62
N ASN A 70 8.45 4.45 15.55
CA ASN A 70 8.79 5.84 15.25
C ASN A 70 7.87 6.51 14.21
N LEU A 71 6.54 6.23 14.27
CA LEU A 71 5.57 6.83 13.36
C LEU A 71 5.50 8.34 13.51
N GLN A 72 5.46 9.04 12.39
CA GLN A 72 5.20 10.48 12.32
C GLN A 72 4.16 10.75 11.23
N GLY A 73 3.22 11.63 11.50
CA GLY A 73 2.18 12.02 10.54
C GLY A 73 1.14 10.94 10.24
N VAL A 74 1.27 9.75 10.79
CA VAL A 74 0.34 8.60 10.65
C VAL A 74 0.11 7.91 11.98
N GLN A 75 -0.97 7.13 12.05
CA GLN A 75 -1.31 6.31 13.22
C GLN A 75 -1.03 4.83 12.92
N ALA A 76 -0.76 4.05 13.98
CA ALA A 76 -0.51 2.61 13.85
C ALA A 76 -1.68 1.85 13.18
N GLY A 77 -2.90 2.34 13.31
CA GLY A 77 -4.10 1.74 12.76
C GLY A 77 -4.21 1.75 11.22
N ILE A 78 -3.26 2.37 10.51
CA ILE A 78 -3.16 2.28 9.04
C ILE A 78 -2.55 0.95 8.57
N PHE A 79 -1.97 0.15 9.45
CA PHE A 79 -1.39 -1.14 9.11
C PHE A 79 -2.32 -2.26 9.57
N VAL A 80 -2.71 -3.12 8.62
CA VAL A 80 -3.71 -4.18 8.82
C VAL A 80 -3.36 -5.09 9.99
N ASP A 81 -2.12 -5.55 10.08
CA ASP A 81 -1.65 -6.48 11.10
C ASP A 81 -1.01 -5.77 12.29
N GLY A 82 -1.09 -4.44 12.31
CA GLY A 82 -0.44 -3.61 13.31
C GLY A 82 1.06 -3.45 13.09
N LEU A 83 1.78 -3.01 14.13
CA LEU A 83 3.20 -2.68 14.02
C LEU A 83 4.14 -3.84 14.37
N ASN A 84 3.68 -4.81 15.17
CA ASN A 84 4.54 -5.90 15.62
C ASN A 84 4.73 -7.00 14.57
N ASP A 85 3.76 -7.15 13.67
CA ASP A 85 3.74 -8.13 12.60
C ASP A 85 3.45 -7.40 11.28
N LEU A 86 4.29 -6.42 10.92
CA LEU A 86 4.11 -5.67 9.70
C LEU A 86 4.48 -6.54 8.50
N PHE A 87 3.47 -6.99 7.77
CA PHE A 87 3.60 -7.80 6.57
C PHE A 87 3.68 -6.93 5.33
N MET A 88 4.60 -7.27 4.43
CA MET A 88 4.86 -6.47 3.23
C MET A 88 5.51 -7.29 2.13
N TYR A 89 5.49 -6.77 0.90
CA TYR A 89 6.21 -7.30 -0.24
C TYR A 89 7.14 -6.25 -0.81
N CYS A 90 8.21 -6.68 -1.47
CA CYS A 90 9.03 -5.77 -2.25
C CYS A 90 8.20 -5.12 -3.35
N TYR A 91 8.28 -3.80 -3.44
CA TYR A 91 7.62 -3.07 -4.51
C TYR A 91 8.59 -2.69 -5.62
N ASP A 92 9.85 -2.42 -5.32
CA ASP A 92 10.90 -2.31 -6.34
C ASP A 92 11.86 -3.50 -6.35
N ILE A 93 12.63 -3.64 -7.45
CA ILE A 93 13.61 -4.73 -7.65
C ILE A 93 15.04 -4.23 -7.81
N TYR A 94 15.28 -2.93 -7.65
CA TYR A 94 16.59 -2.31 -7.91
C TYR A 94 17.45 -2.18 -6.68
N GLN A 95 16.84 -2.34 -5.53
CA GLN A 95 17.45 -2.18 -4.22
C GLN A 95 17.25 -3.46 -3.42
N SER A 96 17.92 -3.58 -2.29
CA SER A 96 17.86 -4.78 -1.46
C SER A 96 17.67 -4.46 0.01
N ILE A 97 17.10 -5.40 0.73
CA ILE A 97 16.96 -5.42 2.19
C ILE A 97 17.67 -6.65 2.75
N ASN A 98 18.31 -6.48 3.89
CA ASN A 98 18.97 -7.57 4.62
C ASN A 98 18.18 -7.97 5.87
N HIS A 99 18.43 -9.19 6.33
CA HIS A 99 17.90 -9.69 7.60
C HIS A 99 18.26 -8.76 8.77
N GLY A 100 17.29 -8.42 9.60
CA GLY A 100 17.49 -7.56 10.77
C GLY A 100 17.80 -6.09 10.47
N GLN A 101 17.71 -5.68 9.21
CA GLN A 101 17.98 -4.30 8.82
C GLN A 101 16.89 -3.34 9.33
N THR A 102 17.31 -2.15 9.74
CA THR A 102 16.40 -1.05 10.12
C THR A 102 16.40 -0.01 9.01
N VAL A 103 15.22 0.38 8.56
CA VAL A 103 15.02 1.37 7.49
C VAL A 103 13.93 2.35 7.87
N ASP A 104 14.17 3.64 7.61
CA ASP A 104 13.17 4.69 7.75
C ASP A 104 12.48 4.89 6.39
N TYR A 105 11.15 4.78 6.37
CA TYR A 105 10.34 4.90 5.16
C TYR A 105 9.44 6.13 5.21
N THR A 106 9.19 6.70 4.04
CA THR A 106 8.05 7.58 3.80
C THR A 106 6.83 6.73 3.49
N VAL A 107 5.71 6.99 4.15
CA VAL A 107 4.43 6.32 3.88
C VAL A 107 3.71 7.08 2.79
N ASN A 108 3.41 6.40 1.69
CA ASN A 108 2.72 6.96 0.55
C ASN A 108 1.33 6.33 0.39
N PHE A 109 0.30 7.18 0.33
CA PHE A 109 -1.10 6.79 0.18
C PHE A 109 -1.63 7.02 -1.24
N ASP A 110 -0.80 7.55 -2.15
CA ASP A 110 -1.21 7.98 -3.49
C ASP A 110 -1.37 6.78 -4.46
N GLY A 111 -1.94 5.74 -3.93
CA GLY A 111 -2.52 4.64 -4.69
C GLY A 111 -1.70 4.14 -5.86
N GLU A 112 -1.34 2.95 -5.77
CA GLU A 112 -0.51 2.34 -6.72
C GLU A 112 -1.18 1.91 -8.00
N LEU A 113 -0.37 1.41 -8.91
CA LEU A 113 -0.76 1.04 -10.24
C LEU A 113 -2.05 0.20 -10.23
N ALA A 114 -3.02 0.60 -11.03
CA ALA A 114 -4.28 -0.13 -11.19
C ALA A 114 -4.06 -1.62 -11.53
N ARG A 115 -2.96 -1.92 -12.22
CA ARG A 115 -2.54 -3.28 -12.56
C ARG A 115 -2.17 -4.09 -11.30
N THR A 116 -1.39 -3.51 -10.37
CA THR A 116 -1.05 -4.14 -9.08
C THR A 116 -2.31 -4.43 -8.26
N ARG A 117 -3.22 -3.47 -8.15
CA ARG A 117 -4.49 -3.64 -7.43
C ARG A 117 -5.39 -4.71 -8.07
N SER A 118 -5.43 -4.78 -9.39
CA SER A 118 -6.15 -5.82 -10.12
C SER A 118 -5.58 -7.21 -9.83
N PHE A 119 -4.25 -7.34 -9.79
CA PHE A 119 -3.59 -8.58 -9.43
C PHE A 119 -3.87 -8.97 -7.97
N LEU A 120 -3.70 -8.06 -7.01
CA LEU A 120 -3.93 -8.34 -5.59
C LEU A 120 -5.41 -8.69 -5.31
N GLY A 121 -6.34 -8.10 -6.04
CA GLY A 121 -7.75 -8.50 -6.01
C GLY A 121 -7.98 -9.94 -6.50
N ALA A 122 -7.26 -10.35 -7.54
CA ALA A 122 -7.29 -11.73 -8.02
C ALA A 122 -6.68 -12.70 -7.00
N VAL A 123 -5.59 -12.31 -6.32
CA VAL A 123 -5.00 -13.07 -5.20
C VAL A 123 -6.02 -13.26 -4.08
N ASN A 124 -6.67 -12.19 -3.63
CA ASN A 124 -7.70 -12.26 -2.59
C ASN A 124 -8.84 -13.21 -2.98
N ALA A 125 -9.30 -13.14 -4.22
CA ALA A 125 -10.38 -14.02 -4.70
C ALA A 125 -9.97 -15.51 -4.66
N VAL A 126 -8.73 -15.83 -5.02
CA VAL A 126 -8.22 -17.20 -4.96
C VAL A 126 -8.01 -17.65 -3.53
N MET A 127 -7.40 -16.81 -2.69
CA MET A 127 -7.06 -17.15 -1.31
C MET A 127 -8.30 -17.33 -0.43
N ASN A 128 -9.37 -16.58 -0.68
CA ASN A 128 -10.67 -16.73 -0.02
C ASN A 128 -11.54 -17.85 -0.62
N GLY A 129 -11.13 -18.45 -1.73
CA GLY A 129 -11.89 -19.53 -2.38
C GLY A 129 -13.26 -19.04 -2.87
N ASN A 130 -14.35 -19.68 -2.38
CA ASN A 130 -15.70 -19.33 -2.77
C ASN A 130 -16.39 -18.34 -1.80
N MET A 131 -15.68 -17.84 -0.79
CA MET A 131 -16.22 -16.86 0.14
C MET A 131 -16.43 -15.51 -0.56
N LEU A 132 -17.52 -14.85 -0.20
CA LEU A 132 -17.84 -13.50 -0.67
C LEU A 132 -17.45 -12.47 0.41
N SER A 133 -17.25 -11.24 -0.01
CA SER A 133 -17.06 -10.14 0.94
C SER A 133 -18.27 -10.06 1.88
N GLY A 134 -17.99 -10.14 3.20
CA GLY A 134 -19.02 -10.20 4.25
C GLY A 134 -19.29 -11.60 4.80
N ASP A 135 -18.80 -12.66 4.18
CA ASP A 135 -18.89 -14.00 4.72
C ASP A 135 -17.98 -14.13 5.96
N ALA A 136 -18.40 -14.97 6.92
CA ALA A 136 -17.58 -15.28 8.07
C ALA A 136 -16.28 -15.99 7.63
N GLY A 137 -15.14 -15.38 7.96
CA GLY A 137 -13.82 -15.89 7.57
C GLY A 137 -13.28 -15.34 6.26
N TYR A 138 -14.01 -14.45 5.57
CA TYR A 138 -13.46 -13.70 4.44
C TYR A 138 -12.35 -12.76 4.93
N ASP A 139 -11.19 -12.85 4.30
CA ASP A 139 -10.05 -11.98 4.56
C ASP A 139 -9.85 -11.00 3.40
N PRO A 140 -10.15 -9.71 3.55
CA PRO A 140 -9.94 -8.71 2.51
C PRO A 140 -8.46 -8.44 2.21
N TYR A 141 -7.57 -8.94 3.08
CA TYR A 141 -6.11 -8.79 2.96
C TYR A 141 -5.40 -10.13 2.82
N ALA A 142 -6.09 -11.14 2.33
CA ALA A 142 -5.55 -12.50 2.16
C ALA A 142 -4.21 -12.53 1.40
N TRP A 143 -3.97 -11.54 0.53
CA TRP A 143 -2.71 -11.38 -0.17
C TRP A 143 -1.50 -11.11 0.77
N LEU A 144 -1.72 -10.54 1.96
CA LEU A 144 -0.69 -10.39 3.00
C LEU A 144 -0.50 -11.66 3.85
N HIS A 145 -1.43 -12.61 3.78
CA HIS A 145 -1.48 -13.79 4.62
C HIS A 145 -1.23 -15.10 3.85
N PRO A 146 -0.12 -15.21 3.06
CA PRO A 146 0.21 -16.46 2.38
C PRO A 146 0.47 -17.57 3.41
N LYS A 147 -0.04 -18.76 3.14
CA LYS A 147 0.09 -19.93 4.01
C LYS A 147 1.40 -20.69 3.78
N THR A 148 2.08 -20.43 2.67
CA THR A 148 3.34 -21.07 2.30
C THR A 148 4.25 -20.06 1.59
N GLY A 149 5.56 -20.33 1.60
CA GLY A 149 6.55 -19.53 0.87
C GLY A 149 6.26 -19.47 -0.62
N TYR A 150 5.74 -20.55 -1.20
CA TYR A 150 5.38 -20.63 -2.61
C TYR A 150 4.19 -19.73 -2.98
N GLN A 151 3.20 -19.61 -2.09
CA GLN A 151 2.13 -18.61 -2.25
C GLN A 151 2.70 -17.20 -2.19
N GLY A 152 3.52 -16.91 -1.16
CA GLY A 152 4.18 -15.63 -0.99
C GLY A 152 5.05 -15.27 -2.19
N ALA A 153 5.81 -16.23 -2.72
CA ALA A 153 6.62 -16.03 -3.92
C ALA A 153 5.78 -15.70 -5.15
N ALA A 154 4.70 -16.44 -5.39
CA ALA A 154 3.81 -16.17 -6.52
C ALA A 154 3.16 -14.77 -6.42
N ILE A 155 2.82 -14.30 -5.21
CA ILE A 155 2.32 -12.94 -4.97
C ILE A 155 3.41 -11.92 -5.28
N GLN A 156 4.62 -12.13 -4.76
CA GLN A 156 5.76 -11.25 -5.02
C GLN A 156 6.06 -11.09 -6.51
N LEU A 157 6.08 -12.20 -7.24
CA LEU A 157 6.30 -12.20 -8.69
C LEU A 157 5.21 -11.44 -9.43
N GLY A 158 3.95 -11.58 -9.03
CA GLY A 158 2.85 -10.86 -9.64
C GLY A 158 2.85 -9.35 -9.35
N ILE A 159 3.35 -8.94 -8.19
CA ILE A 159 3.57 -7.51 -7.88
C ILE A 159 4.63 -6.96 -8.83
N TRP A 160 5.76 -7.62 -9.01
CA TRP A 160 6.81 -7.19 -9.94
C TRP A 160 6.34 -7.23 -11.40
N GLU A 161 5.65 -8.28 -11.82
CA GLU A 161 5.02 -8.37 -13.14
C GLU A 161 4.05 -7.22 -13.39
N SER A 162 3.26 -6.85 -12.40
CA SER A 162 2.32 -5.74 -12.52
C SER A 162 3.01 -4.38 -12.67
N LYS A 163 4.18 -4.21 -12.07
CA LYS A 163 4.93 -2.95 -12.03
C LYS A 163 5.87 -2.78 -13.22
N TYR A 164 6.56 -3.84 -13.62
CA TYR A 164 7.67 -3.75 -14.57
C TYR A 164 7.35 -4.29 -15.96
N GLU A 165 6.27 -5.06 -16.11
CA GLU A 165 5.83 -5.49 -17.41
C GLU A 165 5.03 -4.40 -18.11
N SER A 166 5.42 -4.08 -19.35
CA SER A 166 4.78 -3.04 -20.16
C SER A 166 3.62 -3.55 -21.01
N SER A 167 3.55 -4.86 -21.24
CA SER A 167 2.46 -5.47 -22.01
C SER A 167 1.19 -5.60 -21.18
N SER A 168 0.04 -5.78 -21.85
CA SER A 168 -1.22 -6.10 -21.17
C SER A 168 -1.27 -7.54 -20.67
N ASP A 169 -0.38 -8.39 -21.18
CA ASP A 169 -0.35 -9.81 -20.86
C ASP A 169 0.28 -10.07 -19.49
N TRP A 170 -0.12 -11.16 -18.88
CA TRP A 170 0.41 -11.64 -17.62
C TRP A 170 1.22 -12.90 -17.90
N ASP A 171 2.51 -12.75 -18.20
CA ASP A 171 3.38 -13.87 -18.59
C ASP A 171 4.79 -13.72 -18.04
N LEU A 172 5.09 -14.44 -16.98
CA LEU A 172 6.42 -14.43 -16.36
C LEU A 172 7.54 -14.96 -17.28
N GLY A 173 7.22 -15.56 -18.41
CA GLY A 173 8.21 -16.13 -19.34
C GLY A 173 8.68 -15.19 -20.43
N THR A 174 8.01 -14.05 -20.62
CA THR A 174 8.30 -13.09 -21.72
C THR A 174 8.07 -11.66 -21.27
N GLY A 175 8.63 -10.69 -21.99
CA GLY A 175 8.36 -9.28 -21.78
C GLY A 175 9.51 -8.49 -21.14
N SER A 176 9.17 -7.39 -20.50
CA SER A 176 10.12 -6.49 -19.83
C SER A 176 10.53 -7.01 -18.44
N PHE A 177 9.69 -7.82 -17.84
CA PHE A 177 9.96 -8.58 -16.62
C PHE A 177 9.83 -10.07 -16.92
N VAL A 178 10.84 -10.84 -16.56
CA VAL A 178 10.83 -12.30 -16.76
C VAL A 178 11.25 -12.99 -15.45
N ALA A 179 10.53 -14.03 -15.06
CA ALA A 179 10.90 -14.87 -13.92
C ALA A 179 11.03 -16.33 -14.36
N SER A 180 12.06 -17.01 -13.86
CA SER A 180 12.36 -18.41 -14.20
C SER A 180 12.92 -19.14 -12.99
N ALA A 181 13.11 -20.45 -13.13
CA ALA A 181 13.56 -21.36 -12.06
C ALA A 181 12.59 -21.41 -10.86
N LEU A 182 11.29 -21.18 -11.10
CA LEU A 182 10.26 -21.27 -10.08
C LEU A 182 10.04 -22.74 -9.68
N GLU A 183 9.81 -22.96 -8.40
CA GLU A 183 9.30 -24.25 -7.93
C GLU A 183 7.89 -24.53 -8.50
N ALA A 184 7.54 -25.82 -8.59
CA ALA A 184 6.28 -26.24 -9.19
C ALA A 184 5.04 -25.67 -8.45
N GLU A 185 5.13 -25.55 -7.12
CA GLU A 185 4.10 -24.98 -6.28
C GLU A 185 3.94 -23.47 -6.53
N THR A 186 5.04 -22.72 -6.67
CA THR A 186 5.00 -21.28 -7.03
C THR A 186 4.32 -21.09 -8.38
N THR A 187 4.68 -21.92 -9.37
CA THR A 187 4.05 -21.90 -10.70
C THR A 187 2.56 -22.19 -10.62
N THR A 188 2.15 -23.15 -9.79
CA THR A 188 0.74 -23.51 -9.59
C THR A 188 -0.05 -22.35 -9.01
N TRP A 189 0.49 -21.66 -7.98
CA TRP A 189 -0.15 -20.51 -7.39
C TRP A 189 -0.21 -19.32 -8.35
N TRP A 190 0.89 -19.04 -9.06
CA TRP A 190 0.90 -18.02 -10.10
C TRP A 190 -0.22 -18.22 -11.13
N ASN A 191 -0.35 -19.44 -11.68
CA ASN A 191 -1.39 -19.75 -12.66
C ASN A 191 -2.81 -19.59 -12.09
N SER A 192 -3.00 -19.92 -10.81
CA SER A 192 -4.27 -19.75 -10.11
C SER A 192 -4.64 -18.26 -9.97
N PHE A 193 -3.69 -17.43 -9.56
CA PHE A 193 -3.89 -15.99 -9.44
C PHE A 193 -4.11 -15.33 -10.80
N LYS A 194 -3.25 -15.62 -11.78
CA LYS A 194 -3.36 -15.15 -13.16
C LYS A 194 -4.73 -15.45 -13.76
N GLY A 195 -5.24 -16.65 -13.53
CA GLY A 195 -6.55 -17.07 -14.05
C GLY A 195 -7.76 -16.29 -13.50
N ARG A 196 -7.58 -15.49 -12.46
CA ARG A 196 -8.62 -14.65 -11.87
C ARG A 196 -8.49 -13.17 -12.21
N ILE A 197 -7.38 -12.74 -12.80
CA ILE A 197 -7.20 -11.34 -13.20
C ILE A 197 -8.28 -10.97 -14.24
N GLY A 198 -8.89 -9.80 -14.07
CA GLY A 198 -9.97 -9.30 -14.91
C GLY A 198 -11.35 -9.89 -14.65
N SER A 199 -11.45 -11.02 -13.91
CA SER A 199 -12.71 -11.58 -13.44
C SER A 199 -12.98 -11.35 -11.95
N SER A 200 -12.00 -10.89 -11.21
CA SER A 200 -12.09 -10.51 -9.79
C SER A 200 -12.12 -8.99 -9.66
N GLN A 201 -12.72 -8.51 -8.57
CA GLN A 201 -12.69 -7.09 -8.23
C GLN A 201 -11.26 -6.69 -7.84
N ALA A 202 -10.75 -5.61 -8.44
CA ALA A 202 -9.50 -4.99 -8.01
C ALA A 202 -9.61 -4.45 -6.58
N LEU A 203 -8.48 -4.33 -5.89
CA LEU A 203 -8.48 -3.64 -4.60
C LEU A 203 -8.81 -2.15 -4.78
N ASP A 204 -9.45 -1.56 -3.77
CA ASP A 204 -9.71 -0.12 -3.72
C ASP A 204 -8.39 0.67 -3.66
N ASP A 205 -8.41 1.90 -4.16
CA ASP A 205 -7.23 2.78 -4.23
C ASP A 205 -6.56 2.99 -2.87
N PHE A 206 -7.35 3.00 -1.81
CA PHE A 206 -6.88 3.22 -0.44
C PHE A 206 -6.55 1.94 0.34
N ALA A 207 -6.73 0.77 -0.27
CA ALA A 207 -6.45 -0.51 0.39
C ALA A 207 -4.97 -0.91 0.36
N VAL A 208 -4.14 -0.13 -0.31
CA VAL A 208 -2.72 -0.40 -0.54
C VAL A 208 -1.91 0.86 -0.27
N ILE A 209 -0.85 0.74 0.49
CA ILE A 209 0.11 1.81 0.74
C ILE A 209 1.51 1.34 0.35
N THR A 210 2.38 2.27 -0.07
CA THR A 210 3.79 2.01 -0.23
C THR A 210 4.63 2.65 0.86
N LEU A 211 5.75 2.02 1.12
CA LEU A 211 6.79 2.49 2.03
C LEU A 211 8.01 2.77 1.16
N ASP A 212 8.29 4.04 0.92
CA ASP A 212 9.27 4.48 -0.06
C ASP A 212 10.57 4.90 0.60
N ASN A 213 11.71 4.48 0.03
CA ASN A 213 13.03 4.88 0.49
C ASN A 213 14.01 5.04 -0.68
N PRO A 214 14.75 6.16 -0.80
CA PRO A 214 15.65 6.40 -1.94
C PRO A 214 16.87 5.48 -2.00
N ASN A 215 17.22 4.77 -0.92
CA ASN A 215 18.42 3.97 -0.81
C ASN A 215 18.18 2.48 -0.54
N TYR A 216 16.96 2.12 -0.14
CA TYR A 216 16.54 0.77 0.21
C TYR A 216 15.27 0.41 -0.53
N GLN A 217 15.03 -0.86 -0.66
CA GLN A 217 13.90 -1.42 -1.38
C GLN A 217 12.58 -0.84 -0.89
N ASP A 218 11.79 -0.30 -1.82
CA ASP A 218 10.42 0.11 -1.54
C ASP A 218 9.56 -1.11 -1.23
N MET A 219 8.63 -0.94 -0.31
CA MET A 219 7.72 -1.99 0.12
C MET A 219 6.27 -1.63 -0.18
N ILE A 220 5.44 -2.64 -0.32
CA ILE A 220 3.98 -2.51 -0.44
C ILE A 220 3.30 -3.30 0.67
N THR A 221 2.32 -2.68 1.33
CA THR A 221 1.52 -3.27 2.40
C THR A 221 0.07 -2.78 2.31
N ALA A 222 -0.80 -3.24 3.19
CA ALA A 222 -2.21 -2.88 3.17
C ALA A 222 -2.57 -1.86 4.23
N ASP A 223 -3.51 -0.98 3.85
CA ASP A 223 -4.22 -0.07 4.75
C ASP A 223 -5.65 -0.61 4.96
N PRO A 224 -6.11 -0.85 6.20
CA PRO A 224 -7.51 -1.16 6.44
C PRO A 224 -8.37 0.02 6.00
N PRO A 225 -9.57 -0.23 5.44
CA PRO A 225 -10.48 0.85 5.08
C PRO A 225 -10.70 1.71 6.33
N ILE A 226 -10.17 2.91 6.29
CA ILE A 226 -10.30 3.84 7.40
C ILE A 226 -11.79 4.15 7.53
N ASN A 227 -12.38 3.81 8.67
CA ASN A 227 -13.50 4.58 9.18
C ASN A 227 -12.95 5.97 9.49
N VAL A 228 -12.80 6.82 8.47
CA VAL A 228 -12.41 8.21 8.65
C VAL A 228 -13.55 8.82 9.47
N PRO A 229 -13.32 9.22 10.74
CA PRO A 229 -14.27 10.08 11.40
C PRO A 229 -14.39 11.31 10.49
N GLU A 230 -15.60 11.56 10.00
CA GLU A 230 -15.85 12.65 9.05
C GLU A 230 -15.07 13.89 9.52
N PRO A 231 -14.24 14.49 8.66
CA PRO A 231 -13.35 15.57 9.08
C PRO A 231 -14.18 16.60 9.84
N GLY A 232 -13.66 17.10 10.96
CA GLY A 232 -14.33 18.16 11.73
C GLY A 232 -14.75 19.38 10.89
N THR A 233 -14.40 19.39 9.60
CA THR A 233 -14.94 20.28 8.55
C THR A 233 -16.47 20.22 8.45
N LEU A 234 -17.14 19.08 8.60
CA LEU A 234 -18.61 19.02 8.64
C LEU A 234 -19.16 19.67 9.90
N ALA A 235 -18.50 19.45 11.04
CA ALA A 235 -18.87 20.16 12.27
C ALA A 235 -18.60 21.67 12.16
N LEU A 236 -17.51 22.09 11.53
CA LEU A 236 -17.20 23.49 11.25
C LEU A 236 -18.18 24.11 10.25
N VAL A 237 -18.56 23.42 9.20
CA VAL A 237 -19.57 23.87 8.24
C VAL A 237 -20.94 23.98 8.92
N ALA A 238 -21.34 22.99 9.72
CA ALA A 238 -22.59 23.04 10.50
C ALA A 238 -22.58 24.22 11.50
N ALA A 239 -21.46 24.43 12.19
CA ALA A 239 -21.32 25.57 13.11
C ALA A 239 -21.36 26.92 12.37
N ALA A 240 -20.72 27.03 11.20
CA ALA A 240 -20.75 28.22 10.37
C ALA A 240 -22.16 28.53 9.83
N LEU A 241 -22.90 27.51 9.39
CA LEU A 241 -24.27 27.64 8.94
C LEU A 241 -25.21 28.05 10.10
N ALA A 242 -25.05 27.42 11.27
CA ALA A 242 -25.80 27.80 12.47
C ALA A 242 -25.54 29.25 12.90
N GLY A 243 -24.28 29.69 12.82
CA GLY A 243 -23.86 31.08 13.06
C GLY A 243 -24.51 32.08 12.10
N LEU A 244 -24.58 31.74 10.82
CA LEU A 244 -25.25 32.56 9.78
C LEU A 244 -26.76 32.69 10.02
N VAL A 245 -27.43 31.60 10.40
CA VAL A 245 -28.88 31.62 10.73
C VAL A 245 -29.13 32.45 11.98
N GLY A 246 -28.28 32.32 13.01
CA GLY A 246 -28.38 33.11 14.23
C GLY A 246 -28.16 34.62 13.99
N ALA A 247 -27.22 34.97 13.11
CA ALA A 247 -26.97 36.38 12.74
C ALA A 247 -28.12 37.04 11.96
N ARG A 248 -28.83 36.24 11.12
CA ARG A 248 -30.02 36.74 10.39
C ARG A 248 -31.20 37.02 11.32
N ARG A 249 -31.40 36.21 12.38
CA ARG A 249 -32.52 36.40 13.33
C ARG A 249 -32.38 37.65 14.22
N LYS A 250 -31.17 38.18 14.39
CA LYS A 250 -30.94 39.42 15.17
C LYS A 250 -31.16 40.72 14.39
N LYS A 251 -31.43 40.64 13.08
CA LYS A 251 -31.68 41.80 12.21
C LYS A 251 -33.16 41.98 11.82
N ALA A 252 -34.03 41.10 12.25
CA ALA A 252 -35.49 41.20 12.15
C ALA A 252 -36.07 41.56 13.52
#